data_2f551a220350dcc5c97e66442505862d
#
_entry.id   2f551a220350dcc5c97e66442505862d
#
_cell.length_a   1.000
_cell.length_b   1.000
_cell.length_c   1.000
_cell.angle_alpha   90.00
_cell.angle_beta   90.00
_cell.angle_gamma   90.00
#
_symmetry.space_group_name_H-M   'P 1'
#
loop_
_entity.id
_entity.type
_entity.pdbx_description
1 polymer ?
#
loop_
_entity_poly.entity_id
_entity_poly.type
_entity_poly.pdbx_seq_one_letter_code
_entity_poly.pdbx_strand_id
1 'polypeptide(L)'
;MMATEINLKNSEEFQEMIDRKDFTIAKAVVESILSNLNGRKKHVHVLSVNCLEEVSTFDITLDRKYFAETLQENLKYYVEQELYEECSKIVEAINTLKEKETHGSKSKNKHDKGVY
;
A
#
# COMPACT_ATOMS: atom_id res chain seq x y z
N MET A 1 13.62 5.37 5.46
CA MET A 1 12.89 4.38 6.27
C MET A 1 12.95 3.01 5.63
N MET A 2 13.12 2.00 6.42
CA MET A 2 13.23 0.64 5.91
C MET A 2 11.85 -0.01 5.80
N ALA A 3 11.67 -0.79 4.74
CA ALA A 3 10.44 -1.54 4.57
C ALA A 3 10.33 -2.63 5.64
N THR A 4 9.12 -3.07 5.89
CA THR A 4 8.87 -4.15 6.83
C THR A 4 9.47 -5.46 6.30
N GLU A 5 10.06 -6.22 7.20
CA GLU A 5 10.67 -7.49 6.86
C GLU A 5 9.99 -8.59 7.66
N ILE A 6 9.59 -9.67 7.00
CA ILE A 6 9.03 -10.82 7.71
C ILE A 6 9.82 -12.07 7.35
N ASN A 7 9.98 -12.92 8.36
CA ASN A 7 10.70 -14.18 8.22
C ASN A 7 9.72 -15.33 8.33
N LEU A 8 9.64 -16.11 7.27
CA LEU A 8 8.71 -17.23 7.20
C LEU A 8 9.47 -18.50 6.92
N LYS A 9 8.82 -19.63 7.16
CA LYS A 9 9.41 -20.91 6.91
C LYS A 9 9.58 -21.13 5.41
N ASN A 10 8.52 -20.89 4.65
CA ASN A 10 8.55 -21.10 3.20
C ASN A 10 7.52 -20.21 2.52
N SER A 11 7.48 -20.26 1.19
CA SER A 11 6.57 -19.42 0.42
C SER A 11 5.11 -19.80 0.59
N GLU A 12 4.83 -21.07 0.95
CA GLU A 12 3.46 -21.48 1.24
C GLU A 12 2.89 -20.72 2.41
N GLU A 13 3.72 -20.51 3.44
CA GLU A 13 3.30 -19.78 4.62
C GLU A 13 2.92 -18.33 4.26
N PHE A 14 3.65 -17.74 3.33
CA PHE A 14 3.33 -16.40 2.87
C PHE A 14 1.99 -16.40 2.12
N GLN A 15 1.77 -17.41 1.28
CA GLN A 15 0.51 -17.52 0.56
C GLN A 15 -0.66 -17.64 1.54
N GLU A 16 -0.47 -18.39 2.62
CA GLU A 16 -1.50 -18.53 3.66
C GLU A 16 -1.82 -17.18 4.30
N MET A 17 -0.79 -16.36 4.55
CA MET A 17 -1.00 -15.03 5.10
C MET A 17 -1.84 -14.18 4.16
N ILE A 18 -1.55 -14.26 2.87
CA ILE A 18 -2.31 -13.51 1.88
C ILE A 18 -3.75 -14.00 1.85
N ASP A 19 -3.97 -15.31 1.86
CA ASP A 19 -5.30 -15.89 1.76
C ASP A 19 -6.17 -15.53 2.95
N ARG A 20 -5.60 -15.48 4.15
CA ARG A 20 -6.38 -15.12 5.34
C ARG A 20 -6.40 -13.62 5.59
N LYS A 21 -5.82 -12.85 4.67
CA LYS A 21 -5.81 -11.37 4.74
C LYS A 21 -5.22 -10.89 6.06
N ASP A 22 -4.01 -11.38 6.35
CA ASP A 22 -3.31 -11.06 7.57
C ASP A 22 -3.04 -9.56 7.68
N PHE A 23 -3.39 -8.98 8.83
CA PHE A 23 -3.24 -7.54 9.04
C PHE A 23 -1.79 -7.08 8.97
N THR A 24 -0.84 -7.97 9.27
CA THR A 24 0.58 -7.63 9.20
C THR A 24 0.95 -7.12 7.80
N ILE A 25 0.42 -7.77 6.77
CA ILE A 25 0.70 -7.38 5.39
C ILE A 25 0.05 -6.02 5.09
N ALA A 26 -1.22 -5.88 5.46
CA ALA A 26 -1.93 -4.62 5.24
C ALA A 26 -1.21 -3.46 5.93
N LYS A 27 -0.76 -3.69 7.15
CA LYS A 27 -0.05 -2.68 7.91
C LYS A 27 1.25 -2.27 7.24
N ALA A 28 2.03 -3.26 6.77
CA ALA A 28 3.30 -2.98 6.10
C ALA A 28 3.08 -2.14 4.85
N VAL A 29 2.09 -2.50 4.06
CA VAL A 29 1.79 -1.79 2.82
C VAL A 29 1.35 -0.36 3.10
N VAL A 30 0.39 -0.19 4.02
CA VAL A 30 -0.14 1.13 4.34
C VAL A 30 0.95 2.03 4.92
N GLU A 31 1.73 1.51 5.85
CA GLU A 31 2.78 2.32 6.47
C GLU A 31 3.84 2.76 5.45
N SER A 32 4.15 1.87 4.51
CA SER A 32 5.12 2.22 3.47
C SER A 32 4.58 3.35 2.58
N ILE A 33 3.30 3.27 2.23
CA ILE A 33 2.68 4.32 1.42
C ILE A 33 2.68 5.65 2.18
N LEU A 34 2.24 5.63 3.44
CA LEU A 34 2.17 6.85 4.22
C LEU A 34 3.54 7.50 4.40
N SER A 35 4.58 6.69 4.51
CA SER A 35 5.94 7.20 4.66
C SER A 35 6.49 7.79 3.37
N ASN A 36 5.90 7.47 2.24
CA ASN A 36 6.40 7.88 0.93
C ASN A 36 5.46 8.83 0.18
N LEU A 37 4.49 9.40 0.89
CA LEU A 37 3.51 10.28 0.24
C LEU A 37 4.16 11.47 -0.48
N ASN A 38 5.16 12.06 0.14
CA ASN A 38 5.81 13.24 -0.40
C ASN A 38 7.06 12.93 -1.19
N GLY A 39 7.35 11.65 -1.41
CA GLY A 39 8.52 11.25 -2.15
C GLY A 39 8.29 11.34 -3.65
N ARG A 40 9.34 11.05 -4.39
CA ARG A 40 9.30 11.12 -5.85
C ARG A 40 9.54 9.80 -6.54
N LYS A 41 9.81 8.75 -5.76
CA LYS A 41 10.07 7.45 -6.35
C LYS A 41 8.82 6.90 -7.01
N LYS A 42 8.97 6.39 -8.20
CA LYS A 42 7.86 5.79 -8.92
C LYS A 42 7.45 4.47 -8.29
N HIS A 43 8.42 3.72 -7.79
CA HIS A 43 8.18 2.44 -7.13
C HIS A 43 8.74 2.50 -5.72
N VAL A 44 7.99 2.00 -4.75
CA VAL A 44 8.48 1.94 -3.38
C VAL A 44 8.47 0.50 -2.89
N HIS A 45 9.45 0.17 -2.07
CA HIS A 45 9.58 -1.14 -1.47
C HIS A 45 8.67 -1.19 -0.24
N VAL A 46 7.70 -2.09 -0.24
CA VAL A 46 6.74 -2.14 0.86
C VAL A 46 6.97 -3.30 1.82
N LEU A 47 7.58 -4.38 1.35
CA LEU A 47 7.69 -5.58 2.17
C LEU A 47 8.80 -6.48 1.64
N SER A 48 9.60 -7.05 2.56
CA SER A 48 10.55 -8.09 2.24
C SER A 48 10.12 -9.37 2.95
N VAL A 49 10.07 -10.46 2.22
CA VAL A 49 9.67 -11.77 2.76
C VAL A 49 10.84 -12.72 2.65
N ASN A 50 11.36 -13.14 3.78
CA ASN A 50 12.45 -14.12 3.82
C ASN A 50 11.88 -15.51 4.03
N CYS A 51 12.09 -16.40 3.07
CA CYS A 51 11.63 -17.78 3.15
C CYS A 51 12.82 -18.63 3.51
N LEU A 52 12.91 -18.99 4.78
CA LEU A 52 14.13 -19.58 5.33
C LEU A 52 14.46 -20.95 4.78
N GLU A 53 13.45 -21.82 4.61
CA GLU A 53 13.69 -23.16 4.07
C GLU A 53 14.14 -23.12 2.62
N GLU A 54 13.70 -22.11 1.88
CA GLU A 54 14.03 -21.98 0.46
C GLU A 54 15.27 -21.11 0.23
N VAL A 55 15.80 -20.56 1.31
CA VAL A 55 16.96 -19.65 1.25
C VAL A 55 16.73 -18.57 0.20
N SER A 56 15.55 -17.97 0.21
CA SER A 56 15.20 -16.94 -0.77
C SER A 56 14.51 -15.78 -0.10
N THR A 57 14.59 -14.61 -0.75
CA THR A 57 13.95 -13.40 -0.27
C THR A 57 13.14 -12.81 -1.41
N PHE A 58 11.90 -12.45 -1.13
CA PHE A 58 11.04 -11.75 -2.09
C PHE A 58 10.87 -10.31 -1.65
N ASP A 59 11.15 -9.38 -2.56
CA ASP A 59 10.93 -7.97 -2.30
C ASP A 59 9.69 -7.53 -3.04
N ILE A 60 8.74 -7.01 -2.29
CA ILE A 60 7.47 -6.57 -2.88
C ILE A 60 7.48 -5.06 -2.99
N THR A 61 7.23 -4.57 -4.20
CA THR A 61 7.23 -3.14 -4.48
C THR A 61 5.85 -2.72 -4.96
N LEU A 62 5.58 -1.43 -4.86
CA LEU A 62 4.31 -0.87 -5.29
C LEU A 62 4.56 0.37 -6.13
N ASP A 63 3.90 0.45 -7.27
CA ASP A 63 3.98 1.63 -8.13
C ASP A 63 3.17 2.75 -7.49
N ARG A 64 3.75 3.95 -7.47
CA ARG A 64 3.12 5.12 -6.86
C ARG A 64 1.72 5.40 -7.40
N LYS A 65 1.47 5.08 -8.64
CA LYS A 65 0.16 5.32 -9.24
C LYS A 65 -0.96 4.52 -8.60
N TYR A 66 -0.60 3.46 -7.85
CA TYR A 66 -1.58 2.63 -7.16
C TYR A 66 -1.74 2.96 -5.68
N PHE A 67 -1.06 4.00 -5.20
CA PHE A 67 -1.10 4.34 -3.77
C PHE A 67 -2.53 4.56 -3.28
N ALA A 68 -3.28 5.43 -3.96
CA ALA A 68 -4.64 5.76 -3.51
C ALA A 68 -5.55 4.55 -3.50
N GLU A 69 -5.50 3.77 -4.57
CA GLU A 69 -6.32 2.57 -4.69
C GLU A 69 -5.97 1.55 -3.61
N THR A 70 -4.67 1.36 -3.37
CA THR A 70 -4.20 0.39 -2.38
C THR A 70 -4.60 0.82 -0.97
N LEU A 71 -4.50 2.11 -0.67
CA LEU A 71 -4.96 2.62 0.63
C LEU A 71 -6.44 2.38 0.82
N GLN A 72 -7.21 2.63 -0.23
CA GLN A 72 -8.66 2.42 -0.18
C GLN A 72 -8.99 0.96 0.11
N GLU A 73 -8.30 0.04 -0.56
CA GLU A 73 -8.54 -1.39 -0.38
C GLU A 73 -8.18 -1.88 1.02
N ASN A 74 -7.19 -1.25 1.64
CA ASN A 74 -6.74 -1.69 2.96
C ASN A 74 -7.41 -0.96 4.11
N LEU A 75 -8.17 0.10 3.83
CA LEU A 75 -8.84 0.87 4.86
C LEU A 75 -9.77 0.00 5.70
N LYS A 76 -10.49 -0.92 5.06
CA LYS A 76 -11.43 -1.78 5.76
C LYS A 76 -10.77 -2.63 6.84
N TYR A 77 -9.53 -3.05 6.60
CA TYR A 77 -8.81 -3.86 7.59
C TYR A 77 -8.49 -3.04 8.83
N TYR A 78 -8.19 -1.76 8.63
CA TYR A 78 -7.94 -0.86 9.76
C TYR A 78 -9.22 -0.57 10.53
N VAL A 79 -10.35 -0.48 9.82
CA VAL A 79 -11.65 -0.30 10.48
C VAL A 79 -11.97 -1.53 11.33
N GLU A 80 -11.69 -2.72 10.79
CA GLU A 80 -11.93 -3.96 11.52
C GLU A 80 -11.10 -4.05 12.79
N GLN A 81 -9.91 -3.46 12.78
CA GLN A 81 -9.04 -3.43 13.95
C GLN A 81 -9.37 -2.26 14.87
N GLU A 82 -10.37 -1.46 14.52
CA GLU A 82 -10.79 -0.29 15.29
C GLU A 82 -9.67 0.74 15.49
N LEU A 83 -8.79 0.83 14.51
CA LEU A 83 -7.68 1.79 14.53
C LEU A 83 -8.10 3.09 13.86
N TYR A 84 -9.02 3.80 14.50
CA TYR A 84 -9.69 4.92 13.87
C TYR A 84 -8.80 6.14 13.61
N GLU A 85 -7.78 6.35 14.44
CA GLU A 85 -6.83 7.42 14.17
C GLU A 85 -6.08 7.17 12.86
N GLU A 86 -5.66 5.91 12.69
CA GLU A 86 -4.97 5.51 11.48
C GLU A 86 -5.90 5.56 10.28
N CYS A 87 -7.17 5.22 10.49
CA CYS A 87 -8.15 5.34 9.40
C CYS A 87 -8.26 6.78 8.92
N SER A 88 -8.25 7.74 9.84
CA SER A 88 -8.29 9.15 9.47
C SER A 88 -7.08 9.54 8.63
N LYS A 89 -5.90 9.06 9.01
CA LYS A 89 -4.68 9.34 8.27
C LYS A 89 -4.76 8.75 6.87
N ILE A 90 -5.32 7.55 6.74
CA ILE A 90 -5.46 6.90 5.45
C ILE A 90 -6.41 7.69 4.55
N VAL A 91 -7.54 8.11 5.09
CA VAL A 91 -8.52 8.88 4.31
C VAL A 91 -7.90 10.20 3.85
N GLU A 92 -7.19 10.87 4.75
CA GLU A 92 -6.52 12.12 4.40
C GLU A 92 -5.50 11.91 3.30
N ALA A 93 -4.74 10.83 3.39
CA ALA A 93 -3.74 10.52 2.37
C ALA A 93 -4.40 10.22 1.02
N ILE A 94 -5.50 9.49 1.02
CA ILE A 94 -6.25 9.21 -0.21
C ILE A 94 -6.69 10.51 -0.86
N ASN A 95 -7.26 11.41 -0.07
CA ASN A 95 -7.72 12.68 -0.59
C ASN A 95 -6.57 13.50 -1.18
N THR A 96 -5.44 13.54 -0.48
CA THR A 96 -4.27 14.26 -0.96
C THR A 96 -3.78 13.70 -2.28
N LEU A 97 -3.73 12.37 -2.40
CA LEU A 97 -3.26 11.72 -3.62
C LEU A 97 -4.21 11.99 -4.79
N LYS A 98 -5.52 11.97 -4.52
CA LYS A 98 -6.50 12.25 -5.56
C LYS A 98 -6.44 13.70 -6.03
N GLU A 99 -6.16 14.63 -5.12
CA GLU A 99 -5.99 16.02 -5.49
C GLU A 99 -4.79 16.21 -6.41
N LYS A 100 -3.69 15.53 -6.09
CA LYS A 100 -2.50 15.61 -6.93
C LYS A 100 -2.76 15.03 -8.32
N GLU A 101 -3.49 13.94 -8.38
CA GLU A 101 -3.87 13.33 -9.64
C GLU A 101 -4.71 14.28 -10.47
N THR A 102 -5.68 14.92 -9.84
CA THR A 102 -6.56 15.87 -10.52
C THR A 102 -5.74 17.02 -11.10
N HIS A 103 -4.83 17.54 -10.31
CA HIS A 103 -3.97 18.63 -10.79
C HIS A 103 -3.08 18.17 -11.94
N GLY A 104 -2.55 16.97 -11.83
CA GLY A 104 -1.68 16.46 -12.86
C GLY A 104 -2.40 16.15 -14.15
N SER A 105 -3.68 15.76 -14.08
CA SER A 105 -4.42 15.34 -15.26
C SER A 105 -5.29 16.43 -15.86
N LYS A 106 -5.40 17.58 -15.25
CA LYS A 106 -6.25 18.63 -15.79
C LYS A 106 -5.81 19.08 -17.16
N SER A 107 -4.65 18.83 -17.51
CA SER A 107 -4.16 19.18 -18.84
C SER A 107 -4.82 18.33 -19.91
N LYS A 108 -5.60 17.46 -19.55
CA LYS A 108 -6.39 16.68 -20.47
C LYS A 108 -7.82 16.95 -20.34
N ASN A 109 -8.22 16.83 -19.72
CA ASN A 109 -9.46 16.64 -19.37
C ASN A 109 -10.22 16.44 -19.23
N LYS A 110 -10.46 16.44 -19.50
CA LYS A 110 -11.33 16.36 -19.12
C LYS A 110 -11.93 15.92 -18.95
N HIS A 111 -12.04 15.62 -18.98
CA HIS A 111 -12.81 15.10 -18.63
C HIS A 111 -13.25 14.57 -18.47
N ASP A 112 -13.08 14.48 -18.73
CA ASP A 112 -13.65 13.93 -18.43
C ASP A 112 -14.16 13.51 -18.12
N LYS A 113 -14.16 13.51 -18.43
CA LYS A 113 -14.81 13.12 -17.98
C LYS A 113 -15.41 12.75 -17.71
N GLY A 114 -15.23 12.83 -17.92
CA GLY A 114 -15.90 12.37 -17.37
C GLY A 114 -16.12 11.76 -17.28
N VAL A 115 -16.05 11.68 -17.56
CA VAL A 115 -16.31 11.07 -17.17
C VAL A 115 -16.41 10.56 -16.66
N TYR A 116 -16.34 10.27 -16.65
CA TYR A 116 -16.70 9.83 -15.90
C TYR A 116 -17.19 9.87 -15.45
#